data_17e56e0a9ae87fe897bcbdd15a2e5506
#
_entry.id   17e56e0a9ae87fe897bcbdd15a2e5506
#
_cell.length_a   1.000
_cell.length_b   1.000
_cell.length_c   1.000
_cell.angle_alpha   90.00
_cell.angle_beta   90.00
_cell.angle_gamma   90.00
#
_symmetry.space_group_name_H-M   'P 1'
#
loop_
_entity.id
_entity.type
_entity.pdbx_description
1 polymer ?
#
loop_
_entity_poly.entity_id
_entity_poly.type
_entity_poly.pdbx_seq_one_letter_code
_entity_poly.pdbx_strand_id
1 'polypeptide(L)'
;MKRVEDHNIYILHTYPFKETSLIVEALSENFGRISLLAKGARRPRSLLRGYLQPFQMIQATWSNVSELKTLYNVEWNSKYLGLKNQALICGFYMNELIMKLLPKDESSNDFFHFYHQQLEELSLNNGYESLLRVFELKLLEELGYKVKLDEDENGNPINPKKFYYYEAEYGASLPDASTNGVKIIGQTLIDMHNNDYSH
;
A
#
# COMPACT_ATOMS: atom_id res chain seq x y z
N MET A 1 19.56 -0.95 24.78
CA MET A 1 18.20 -1.10 24.22
C MET A 1 18.19 -0.34 22.91
N LYS A 2 17.96 -1.00 21.74
CA LYS A 2 17.97 -0.28 20.46
C LYS A 2 16.62 0.44 20.31
N ARG A 3 16.64 1.75 20.37
CA ARG A 3 15.48 2.65 20.24
C ARG A 3 15.52 3.27 18.86
N VAL A 4 14.39 3.33 18.21
CA VAL A 4 14.16 4.05 16.95
C VAL A 4 13.45 5.34 17.34
N GLU A 5 13.98 6.50 16.96
CA GLU A 5 13.50 7.80 17.37
C GLU A 5 13.02 8.60 16.16
N ASP A 6 11.86 9.22 16.31
CA ASP A 6 11.29 10.23 15.42
C ASP A 6 11.19 9.83 13.93
N HIS A 7 10.72 8.59 13.68
CA HIS A 7 10.47 8.11 12.32
C HIS A 7 9.04 8.29 11.88
N ASN A 8 8.88 8.61 10.59
CA ASN A 8 7.57 8.73 9.95
C ASN A 8 6.92 7.36 9.82
N ILE A 9 5.65 7.30 10.23
CA ILE A 9 4.81 6.12 10.06
C ILE A 9 3.40 6.52 9.66
N TYR A 10 2.72 5.65 8.89
CA TYR A 10 1.28 5.65 8.70
C TYR A 10 0.64 4.56 9.52
N ILE A 11 -0.44 4.88 10.22
CA ILE A 11 -1.26 3.88 10.90
C ILE A 11 -2.13 3.19 9.83
N LEU A 12 -1.99 1.87 9.70
CA LEU A 12 -2.79 1.05 8.80
C LEU A 12 -4.06 0.56 9.50
N HIS A 13 -3.89 0.01 10.71
CA HIS A 13 -4.99 -0.53 11.50
C HIS A 13 -4.64 -0.62 13.00
N THR A 14 -5.67 -0.71 13.84
CA THR A 14 -5.50 -0.90 15.28
C THR A 14 -6.38 -2.00 15.81
N TYR A 15 -5.83 -2.87 16.68
CA TYR A 15 -6.54 -3.95 17.35
C TYR A 15 -6.54 -3.74 18.86
N PRO A 16 -7.69 -3.94 19.57
CA PRO A 16 -7.70 -3.98 21.00
C PRO A 16 -6.76 -5.09 21.53
N PHE A 17 -5.93 -4.74 22.52
CA PHE A 17 -5.03 -5.69 23.17
C PHE A 17 -5.07 -5.52 24.69
N LYS A 18 -5.39 -6.61 25.41
CA LYS A 18 -5.65 -6.58 26.84
C LYS A 18 -6.71 -5.50 27.18
N GLU A 19 -6.75 -5.02 28.41
CA GLU A 19 -7.78 -4.08 28.86
C GLU A 19 -7.58 -2.64 28.32
N THR A 20 -6.33 -2.16 28.27
CA THR A 20 -6.04 -0.73 28.03
C THR A 20 -5.14 -0.45 26.85
N SER A 21 -4.59 -1.46 26.18
CA SER A 21 -3.60 -1.30 25.12
C SER A 21 -4.22 -1.49 23.72
N LEU A 22 -3.47 -1.06 22.70
CA LEU A 22 -3.72 -1.37 21.28
C LEU A 22 -2.48 -2.07 20.71
N ILE A 23 -2.70 -3.02 19.78
CA ILE A 23 -1.71 -3.35 18.76
C ILE A 23 -2.00 -2.45 17.57
N VAL A 24 -0.97 -1.80 17.08
CA VAL A 24 -1.01 -0.87 15.94
C VAL A 24 -0.21 -1.48 14.81
N GLU A 25 -0.86 -1.77 13.70
CA GLU A 25 -0.18 -2.08 12.45
C GLU A 25 0.15 -0.77 11.74
N ALA A 26 1.40 -0.58 11.37
CA ALA A 26 1.89 0.65 10.76
C ALA A 26 2.81 0.36 9.58
N LEU A 27 2.80 1.26 8.59
CA LEU A 27 3.80 1.34 7.53
C LEU A 27 4.80 2.42 7.91
N SER A 28 6.07 2.03 8.04
CA SER A 28 7.17 2.94 8.39
C SER A 28 8.03 3.23 7.18
N GLU A 29 8.48 4.47 7.08
CA GLU A 29 9.35 4.95 6.00
C GLU A 29 10.63 4.10 5.84
N ASN A 30 11.29 3.74 6.95
CA ASN A 30 12.58 3.06 6.92
C ASN A 30 12.56 1.62 7.47
N PHE A 31 11.42 1.14 7.96
CA PHE A 31 11.31 -0.18 8.60
C PHE A 31 10.20 -1.05 8.01
N GLY A 32 9.58 -0.61 6.91
CA GLY A 32 8.48 -1.34 6.27
C GLY A 32 7.26 -1.47 7.17
N ARG A 33 6.54 -2.57 7.04
CA ARG A 33 5.36 -2.85 7.87
C ARG A 33 5.78 -3.36 9.25
N ILE A 34 5.34 -2.68 10.30
CA ILE A 34 5.69 -2.98 11.69
C ILE A 34 4.45 -3.10 12.58
N SER A 35 4.57 -3.88 13.66
CA SER A 35 3.54 -3.98 14.70
C SER A 35 4.03 -3.31 15.98
N LEU A 36 3.23 -2.37 16.51
CA LEU A 36 3.56 -1.58 17.69
C LEU A 36 2.55 -1.87 18.82
N LEU A 37 3.06 -2.06 20.03
CA LEU A 37 2.24 -2.13 21.25
C LEU A 37 2.11 -0.73 21.86
N ALA A 38 0.94 -0.13 21.74
CA ALA A 38 0.59 1.15 22.34
C ALA A 38 -0.04 0.92 23.74
N LYS A 39 0.79 0.93 24.78
CA LYS A 39 0.35 0.69 26.16
C LYS A 39 -0.53 1.83 26.66
N GLY A 40 -1.68 1.49 27.24
CA GLY A 40 -2.60 2.48 27.82
C GLY A 40 -3.34 3.35 26.79
N ALA A 41 -3.24 3.07 25.48
CA ALA A 41 -3.88 3.85 24.43
C ALA A 41 -5.41 3.90 24.53
N ARG A 42 -6.04 2.88 25.15
CA ARG A 42 -7.50 2.79 25.34
C ARG A 42 -8.00 3.45 26.64
N ARG A 43 -7.10 3.98 27.48
CA ARG A 43 -7.52 4.67 28.70
C ARG A 43 -8.33 5.94 28.36
N PRO A 44 -9.34 6.32 29.13
CA PRO A 44 -10.23 7.47 28.81
C PRO A 44 -9.49 8.79 28.56
N ARG A 45 -8.36 9.01 29.23
CA ARG A 45 -7.54 10.24 29.12
C ARG A 45 -6.25 10.04 28.34
N SER A 46 -6.16 8.99 27.51
CA SER A 46 -4.97 8.73 26.72
C SER A 46 -4.86 9.69 25.53
N LEU A 47 -3.77 10.45 25.47
CA LEU A 47 -3.45 11.29 24.32
C LEU A 47 -3.19 10.47 23.05
N LEU A 48 -2.66 9.25 23.17
CA LEU A 48 -2.38 8.35 22.06
C LEU A 48 -3.62 8.06 21.19
N ARG A 49 -4.82 8.08 21.80
CA ARG A 49 -6.07 7.77 21.09
C ARG A 49 -6.34 8.71 19.92
N GLY A 50 -5.95 9.98 20.02
CA GLY A 50 -6.09 10.97 18.94
C GLY A 50 -5.10 10.74 17.80
N TYR A 51 -3.90 10.29 18.11
CA TYR A 51 -2.83 10.11 17.14
C TYR A 51 -2.94 8.79 16.34
N LEU A 52 -3.46 7.73 16.94
CA LEU A 52 -3.47 6.39 16.35
C LEU A 52 -4.69 6.20 15.42
N GLN A 53 -4.84 7.10 14.45
CA GLN A 53 -5.89 7.06 13.44
C GLN A 53 -5.32 6.67 12.07
N PRO A 54 -6.03 5.86 11.26
CA PRO A 54 -5.62 5.54 9.89
C PRO A 54 -5.45 6.79 9.03
N PHE A 55 -4.61 6.68 8.00
CA PHE A 55 -4.35 7.73 6.99
C PHE A 55 -3.70 9.00 7.52
N GLN A 56 -3.21 8.96 8.75
CA GLN A 56 -2.50 10.07 9.36
C GLN A 56 -1.01 9.73 9.48
N MET A 57 -0.17 10.56 8.88
CA MET A 57 1.28 10.44 9.08
C MET A 57 1.66 11.07 10.40
N ILE A 58 2.35 10.31 11.22
CA ILE A 58 2.88 10.74 12.51
C ILE A 58 4.36 10.40 12.62
N GLN A 59 5.09 11.15 13.43
CA GLN A 59 6.40 10.73 13.92
C GLN A 59 6.22 9.86 15.15
N ALA A 60 6.91 8.73 15.17
CA ALA A 60 6.84 7.78 16.27
C ALA A 60 8.22 7.36 16.77
N THR A 61 8.28 7.07 18.06
CA THR A 61 9.46 6.51 18.72
C THR A 61 9.09 5.17 19.35
N TRP A 62 9.89 4.12 19.10
CA TRP A 62 9.60 2.77 19.60
C TRP A 62 10.85 1.97 19.94
N SER A 63 10.68 0.84 20.68
CA SER A 63 11.75 -0.14 20.88
C SER A 63 11.90 -1.04 19.64
N ASN A 64 13.11 -1.34 19.23
CA ASN A 64 13.38 -2.28 18.14
C ASN A 64 14.10 -3.55 18.68
N VAL A 65 13.48 -4.21 19.67
CA VAL A 65 14.07 -5.35 20.39
C VAL A 65 13.29 -6.66 20.11
N SER A 66 12.01 -6.56 19.80
CA SER A 66 11.12 -7.71 19.57
C SER A 66 10.26 -7.48 18.34
N GLU A 67 9.67 -8.53 17.82
CA GLU A 67 8.72 -8.45 16.70
C GLU A 67 7.56 -7.51 17.04
N LEU A 68 6.92 -7.66 18.19
CA LEU A 68 5.96 -6.68 18.70
C LEU A 68 6.72 -5.58 19.44
N LYS A 69 6.95 -4.48 18.76
CA LYS A 69 7.72 -3.31 19.23
C LYS A 69 6.89 -2.48 20.21
N THR A 70 7.49 -1.91 21.25
CA THR A 70 6.75 -1.04 22.18
C THR A 70 6.80 0.40 21.70
N LEU A 71 5.65 1.02 21.47
CA LEU A 71 5.50 2.45 21.16
C LEU A 71 5.72 3.29 22.42
N TYR A 72 6.57 4.32 22.33
CA TYR A 72 6.90 5.21 23.44
C TYR A 72 6.31 6.61 23.27
N ASN A 73 6.49 7.21 22.10
CA ASN A 73 6.03 8.56 21.80
C ASN A 73 5.47 8.65 20.39
N VAL A 74 4.55 9.59 20.19
CA VAL A 74 4.00 9.98 18.90
C VAL A 74 3.79 11.48 18.83
N GLU A 75 4.04 12.06 17.66
CA GLU A 75 3.81 13.47 17.36
C GLU A 75 3.19 13.65 15.98
N TRP A 76 2.41 14.71 15.79
CA TRP A 76 1.87 15.05 14.47
C TRP A 76 3.00 15.51 13.54
N ASN A 77 3.05 14.95 12.35
CA ASN A 77 4.05 15.33 11.35
C ASN A 77 3.45 15.85 10.03
N SER A 78 2.18 15.72 9.82
CA SER A 78 1.55 16.12 8.56
C SER A 78 0.18 16.74 8.73
N LYS A 79 -0.29 17.39 7.66
CA LYS A 79 -1.66 17.89 7.56
C LYS A 79 -2.62 16.70 7.53
N TYR A 80 -3.74 16.82 8.23
CA TYR A 80 -4.82 15.84 8.17
C TYR A 80 -5.44 15.80 6.77
N LEU A 81 -5.39 14.65 6.12
CA LEU A 81 -5.91 14.46 4.76
C LEU A 81 -7.43 14.41 4.69
N GLY A 82 -8.08 13.96 5.76
CA GLY A 82 -9.54 14.03 5.90
C GLY A 82 -10.32 13.21 4.90
N LEU A 83 -9.86 11.99 4.58
CA LEU A 83 -10.56 11.10 3.66
C LEU A 83 -12.02 10.89 4.08
N LYS A 84 -12.97 10.99 3.13
CA LYS A 84 -14.42 10.88 3.37
C LYS A 84 -15.08 10.00 2.32
N ASN A 85 -16.25 9.45 2.65
CA ASN A 85 -17.08 8.70 1.73
C ASN A 85 -16.31 7.59 0.99
N GLN A 86 -16.35 7.57 -0.33
CA GLN A 86 -15.69 6.58 -1.17
C GLN A 86 -14.16 6.59 -1.03
N ALA A 87 -13.54 7.77 -0.92
CA ALA A 87 -12.09 7.89 -0.66
C ALA A 87 -11.67 7.15 0.62
N LEU A 88 -12.48 7.25 1.67
CA LEU A 88 -12.23 6.54 2.93
C LEU A 88 -12.25 5.02 2.75
N ILE A 89 -13.22 4.51 1.99
CA ILE A 89 -13.34 3.07 1.68
C ILE A 89 -12.13 2.60 0.86
N CYS A 90 -11.73 3.37 -0.17
CA CYS A 90 -10.54 3.09 -0.97
C CYS A 90 -9.27 3.07 -0.13
N GLY A 91 -9.11 4.02 0.79
CA GLY A 91 -7.99 4.03 1.72
C GLY A 91 -7.95 2.79 2.62
N PHE A 92 -9.08 2.33 3.15
CA PHE A 92 -9.14 1.08 3.92
C PHE A 92 -8.83 -0.15 3.08
N TYR A 93 -9.26 -0.18 1.81
CA TYR A 93 -8.90 -1.23 0.88
C TYR A 93 -7.37 -1.29 0.65
N MET A 94 -6.74 -0.14 0.40
CA MET A 94 -5.28 -0.06 0.27
C MET A 94 -4.57 -0.57 1.54
N ASN A 95 -5.04 -0.15 2.72
CA ASN A 95 -4.48 -0.62 3.99
C ASN A 95 -4.63 -2.14 4.17
N GLU A 96 -5.78 -2.69 3.79
CA GLU A 96 -6.03 -4.13 3.85
C GLU A 96 -5.07 -4.91 2.95
N LEU A 97 -4.83 -4.43 1.71
CA LEU A 97 -3.86 -5.05 0.80
C LEU A 97 -2.44 -5.02 1.37
N ILE A 98 -2.00 -3.87 1.89
CA ILE A 98 -0.69 -3.76 2.56
C ILE A 98 -0.59 -4.76 3.71
N MET A 99 -1.60 -4.82 4.59
CA MET A 99 -1.57 -5.72 5.75
C MET A 99 -1.58 -7.20 5.38
N LYS A 100 -2.22 -7.58 4.29
CA LYS A 100 -2.31 -8.97 3.84
C LYS A 100 -1.09 -9.44 3.05
N LEU A 101 -0.52 -8.56 2.23
CA LEU A 101 0.45 -8.94 1.22
C LEU A 101 1.86 -8.51 1.56
N LEU A 102 2.07 -7.31 2.11
CA LEU A 102 3.42 -6.82 2.37
C LEU A 102 4.02 -7.53 3.59
N PRO A 103 5.22 -8.12 3.48
CA PRO A 103 5.89 -8.74 4.61
C PRO A 103 6.26 -7.70 5.68
N LYS A 104 6.46 -8.18 6.92
CA LYS A 104 6.90 -7.32 8.03
C LYS A 104 8.39 -7.10 8.00
N ASP A 105 8.80 -5.95 8.52
CA ASP A 105 10.20 -5.55 8.72
C ASP A 105 11.04 -5.50 7.43
N GLU A 106 10.40 -5.45 6.26
CA GLU A 106 11.03 -5.21 4.97
C GLU A 106 10.78 -3.77 4.55
N SER A 107 11.83 -2.95 4.52
CA SER A 107 11.72 -1.51 4.24
C SER A 107 11.73 -1.24 2.73
N SER A 108 10.84 -0.35 2.30
CA SER A 108 10.85 0.26 1.00
C SER A 108 10.43 1.73 1.14
N ASN A 109 11.40 2.62 1.04
CA ASN A 109 11.14 4.05 1.07
C ASN A 109 10.28 4.48 -0.11
N ASP A 110 10.54 3.91 -1.27
CA ASP A 110 9.81 4.24 -2.50
C ASP A 110 8.32 3.88 -2.36
N PHE A 111 8.01 2.72 -1.78
CA PHE A 111 6.64 2.32 -1.53
C PHE A 111 5.96 3.18 -0.44
N PHE A 112 6.68 3.59 0.59
CA PHE A 112 6.15 4.51 1.61
C PHE A 112 5.74 5.86 1.00
N HIS A 113 6.61 6.46 0.19
CA HIS A 113 6.34 7.73 -0.48
C HIS A 113 5.23 7.60 -1.52
N PHE A 114 5.21 6.50 -2.25
CA PHE A 114 4.12 6.19 -3.17
C PHE A 114 2.78 6.07 -2.44
N TYR A 115 2.72 5.35 -1.32
CA TYR A 115 1.50 5.25 -0.50
C TYR A 115 1.04 6.63 0.00
N HIS A 116 1.97 7.47 0.44
CA HIS A 116 1.66 8.85 0.82
C HIS A 116 0.99 9.61 -0.32
N GLN A 117 1.60 9.59 -1.51
CA GLN A 117 1.06 10.24 -2.70
C GLN A 117 -0.35 9.72 -3.05
N GLN A 118 -0.57 8.40 -2.99
CA GLN A 118 -1.88 7.82 -3.25
C GLN A 118 -2.95 8.29 -2.26
N LEU A 119 -2.61 8.48 -0.99
CA LEU A 119 -3.53 9.05 0.00
C LEU A 119 -3.85 10.53 -0.29
N GLU A 120 -2.87 11.31 -0.74
CA GLU A 120 -3.10 12.69 -1.17
C GLU A 120 -4.04 12.74 -2.38
N GLU A 121 -3.79 11.93 -3.40
CA GLU A 121 -4.64 11.82 -4.59
C GLU A 121 -6.06 11.38 -4.22
N LEU A 122 -6.25 10.40 -3.33
CA LEU A 122 -7.56 10.03 -2.81
C LEU A 122 -8.30 11.19 -2.16
N SER A 123 -7.58 12.09 -1.49
CA SER A 123 -8.18 13.25 -0.83
C SER A 123 -8.67 14.33 -1.81
N LEU A 124 -8.10 14.38 -3.00
CA LEU A 124 -8.33 15.41 -4.01
C LEU A 124 -9.24 14.96 -5.15
N ASN A 125 -9.38 13.66 -5.40
CA ASN A 125 -9.83 13.15 -6.69
C ASN A 125 -11.11 12.30 -6.62
N ASN A 126 -11.78 12.20 -7.78
CA ASN A 126 -12.93 11.33 -8.03
C ASN A 126 -12.60 10.11 -8.91
N GLY A 127 -11.36 9.95 -9.36
CA GLY A 127 -10.89 8.83 -10.19
C GLY A 127 -10.42 7.62 -9.37
N TYR A 128 -11.22 7.17 -8.40
CA TYR A 128 -10.82 6.14 -7.44
C TYR A 128 -10.46 4.80 -8.09
N GLU A 129 -11.15 4.40 -9.16
CA GLU A 129 -10.91 3.13 -9.84
C GLU A 129 -9.51 3.07 -10.45
N SER A 130 -9.13 4.09 -11.21
CA SER A 130 -7.80 4.22 -11.82
C SER A 130 -6.70 4.24 -10.76
N LEU A 131 -6.91 5.02 -9.70
CA LEU A 131 -5.97 5.14 -8.58
C LEU A 131 -5.74 3.79 -7.90
N LEU A 132 -6.78 3.02 -7.67
CA LEU A 132 -6.65 1.69 -7.08
C LEU A 132 -5.91 0.71 -8.00
N ARG A 133 -6.13 0.77 -9.34
CA ARG A 133 -5.35 -0.06 -10.30
C ARG A 133 -3.86 0.27 -10.26
N VAL A 134 -3.52 1.57 -10.26
CA VAL A 134 -2.12 2.02 -10.12
C VAL A 134 -1.51 1.53 -8.81
N PHE A 135 -2.27 1.62 -7.72
CA PHE A 135 -1.82 1.14 -6.40
C PHE A 135 -1.58 -0.37 -6.39
N GLU A 136 -2.49 -1.16 -6.94
CA GLU A 136 -2.38 -2.63 -7.01
C GLU A 136 -1.18 -3.08 -7.84
N LEU A 137 -0.95 -2.45 -9.01
CA LEU A 137 0.22 -2.76 -9.84
C LEU A 137 1.53 -2.42 -9.13
N LYS A 138 1.59 -1.29 -8.44
CA LYS A 138 2.78 -0.90 -7.67
C LYS A 138 3.04 -1.83 -6.48
N LEU A 139 1.98 -2.27 -5.79
CA LEU A 139 2.10 -3.25 -4.72
C LEU A 139 2.60 -4.60 -5.24
N LEU A 140 2.11 -5.06 -6.39
CA LEU A 140 2.63 -6.29 -7.03
C LEU A 140 4.11 -6.15 -7.41
N GLU A 141 4.51 -5.01 -7.95
CA GLU A 141 5.93 -4.72 -8.25
C GLU A 141 6.79 -4.79 -6.98
N GLU A 142 6.32 -4.20 -5.88
CA GLU A 142 6.99 -4.22 -4.58
C GLU A 142 7.17 -5.65 -4.02
N LEU A 143 6.22 -6.52 -4.30
CA LEU A 143 6.25 -7.93 -3.93
C LEU A 143 7.10 -8.79 -4.88
N GLY A 144 7.73 -8.19 -5.90
CA GLY A 144 8.54 -8.89 -6.91
C GLY A 144 7.72 -9.49 -8.07
N TYR A 145 6.42 -9.24 -8.12
CA TYR A 145 5.52 -9.67 -9.20
C TYR A 145 5.27 -8.54 -10.21
N LYS A 146 6.35 -8.05 -10.83
CA LYS A 146 6.19 -7.00 -11.85
C LYS A 146 5.40 -7.53 -13.04
N VAL A 147 4.26 -6.88 -13.30
CA VAL A 147 3.38 -7.20 -14.43
C VAL A 147 3.99 -6.66 -15.71
N LYS A 148 4.34 -7.54 -16.67
CA LYS A 148 4.85 -7.15 -17.99
C LYS A 148 3.68 -6.83 -18.91
N LEU A 149 3.56 -5.57 -19.30
CA LEU A 149 2.44 -5.06 -20.09
C LEU A 149 2.88 -4.44 -21.42
N ASP A 150 4.17 -4.22 -21.62
CA ASP A 150 4.78 -3.51 -22.75
C ASP A 150 5.36 -4.47 -23.81
N GLU A 151 5.62 -5.73 -23.43
CA GLU A 151 6.19 -6.75 -24.32
C GLU A 151 5.46 -8.09 -24.22
N ASP A 152 5.53 -8.89 -25.28
CA ASP A 152 5.03 -10.26 -25.28
C ASP A 152 6.06 -11.25 -24.69
N GLU A 153 5.69 -12.54 -24.56
CA GLU A 153 6.55 -13.60 -24.03
C GLU A 153 7.90 -13.76 -24.77
N ASN A 154 8.00 -13.26 -26.00
CA ASN A 154 9.20 -13.29 -26.84
C ASN A 154 10.01 -11.99 -26.73
N GLY A 155 9.59 -11.00 -25.94
CA GLY A 155 10.21 -9.69 -25.82
C GLY A 155 9.89 -8.72 -26.98
N ASN A 156 8.83 -9.01 -27.75
CA ASN A 156 8.39 -8.08 -28.80
C ASN A 156 7.43 -7.03 -28.21
N PRO A 157 7.51 -5.77 -28.65
CA PRO A 157 6.57 -4.74 -28.22
C PRO A 157 5.12 -5.13 -28.53
N ILE A 158 4.22 -4.82 -27.61
CA ILE A 158 2.78 -5.09 -27.75
C ILE A 158 2.22 -4.27 -28.92
N ASN A 159 1.51 -4.94 -29.83
CA ASN A 159 0.81 -4.28 -30.92
C ASN A 159 -0.63 -3.94 -30.49
N PRO A 160 -1.03 -2.65 -30.52
CA PRO A 160 -2.34 -2.21 -30.00
C PRO A 160 -3.54 -2.85 -30.73
N LYS A 161 -3.36 -3.32 -31.97
CA LYS A 161 -4.43 -3.87 -32.82
C LYS A 161 -4.56 -5.39 -32.73
N LYS A 162 -3.63 -6.08 -32.07
CA LYS A 162 -3.68 -7.54 -31.92
C LYS A 162 -4.37 -7.97 -30.61
N PHE A 163 -4.91 -9.17 -30.60
CA PHE A 163 -5.34 -9.81 -29.36
C PHE A 163 -4.21 -10.68 -28.82
N TYR A 164 -4.12 -10.71 -27.49
CA TYR A 164 -3.20 -11.53 -26.72
C TYR A 164 -3.97 -12.36 -25.70
N TYR A 165 -3.36 -13.44 -25.23
CA TYR A 165 -3.76 -14.15 -24.02
C TYR A 165 -2.76 -13.80 -22.93
N TYR A 166 -3.24 -13.26 -21.81
CA TYR A 166 -2.42 -12.82 -20.70
C TYR A 166 -2.51 -13.79 -19.54
N GLU A 167 -1.36 -14.31 -19.10
CA GLU A 167 -1.18 -15.11 -17.92
C GLU A 167 -0.21 -14.40 -16.96
N ALA A 168 -0.54 -14.37 -15.64
CA ALA A 168 0.21 -13.60 -14.65
C ALA A 168 1.71 -13.98 -14.57
N GLU A 169 2.03 -15.27 -14.79
CA GLU A 169 3.41 -15.77 -14.69
C GLU A 169 4.21 -15.63 -16.00
N TYR A 170 3.53 -15.64 -17.14
CA TYR A 170 4.17 -15.68 -18.46
C TYR A 170 4.04 -14.37 -19.24
N GLY A 171 3.09 -13.51 -18.85
CA GLY A 171 2.79 -12.26 -19.56
C GLY A 171 1.86 -12.47 -20.77
N ALA A 172 2.00 -11.62 -21.78
CA ALA A 172 1.16 -11.62 -22.97
C ALA A 172 1.71 -12.57 -24.04
N SER A 173 0.90 -13.49 -24.55
CA SER A 173 1.21 -14.37 -25.67
C SER A 173 0.25 -14.18 -26.84
N LEU A 174 0.74 -14.38 -28.07
CA LEU A 174 -0.12 -14.38 -29.25
C LEU A 174 -0.99 -15.65 -29.29
N PRO A 175 -2.19 -15.60 -29.90
CA PRO A 175 -3.10 -16.76 -29.99
C PRO A 175 -2.48 -18.02 -30.60
N ASP A 176 -1.49 -17.88 -31.46
CA ASP A 176 -0.79 -19.03 -32.08
C ASP A 176 0.20 -19.71 -31.13
N ALA A 177 0.64 -19.01 -30.07
CA ALA A 177 1.58 -19.53 -29.08
C ALA A 177 0.84 -20.15 -27.87
N SER A 178 -0.19 -19.48 -27.38
CA SER A 178 -1.03 -19.98 -26.28
C SER A 178 -2.46 -19.41 -26.38
N THR A 179 -3.42 -20.17 -25.90
CA THR A 179 -4.81 -19.73 -25.70
C THR A 179 -5.23 -19.78 -24.22
N ASN A 180 -4.28 -20.03 -23.34
CA ASN A 180 -4.51 -19.97 -21.90
C ASN A 180 -4.52 -18.50 -21.42
N GLY A 181 -5.18 -18.26 -20.30
CA GLY A 181 -5.24 -16.92 -19.69
C GLY A 181 -6.40 -16.06 -20.15
N VAL A 182 -6.29 -14.76 -19.89
CA VAL A 182 -7.32 -13.77 -20.20
C VAL A 182 -7.08 -13.19 -21.60
N LYS A 183 -8.09 -13.30 -22.50
CA LYS A 183 -8.01 -12.67 -23.82
C LYS A 183 -8.15 -11.15 -23.69
N ILE A 184 -7.16 -10.41 -24.15
CA ILE A 184 -7.08 -8.96 -24.04
C ILE A 184 -6.55 -8.34 -25.34
N ILE A 185 -7.05 -7.15 -25.71
CA ILE A 185 -6.49 -6.42 -26.86
C ILE A 185 -5.21 -5.68 -26.44
N GLY A 186 -4.23 -5.61 -27.34
CA GLY A 186 -2.95 -4.98 -27.06
C GLY A 186 -3.04 -3.51 -26.62
N GLN A 187 -4.05 -2.77 -27.13
CA GLN A 187 -4.28 -1.40 -26.68
C GLN A 187 -4.51 -1.35 -25.16
N THR A 188 -5.34 -2.22 -24.60
CA THR A 188 -5.59 -2.26 -23.16
C THR A 188 -4.31 -2.57 -22.34
N LEU A 189 -3.43 -3.45 -22.83
CA LEU A 189 -2.13 -3.69 -22.19
C LEU A 189 -1.26 -2.43 -22.17
N ILE A 190 -1.22 -1.71 -23.29
CA ILE A 190 -0.48 -0.45 -23.41
C ILE A 190 -1.08 0.63 -22.49
N ASP A 191 -2.41 0.74 -22.43
CA ASP A 191 -3.10 1.71 -21.58
C ASP A 191 -2.80 1.42 -20.10
N MET A 192 -2.87 0.14 -19.69
CA MET A 192 -2.47 -0.29 -18.34
C MET A 192 -1.00 0.02 -18.03
N HIS A 193 -0.09 -0.21 -18.99
CA HIS A 193 1.33 0.12 -18.85
C HIS A 193 1.55 1.62 -18.60
N ASN A 194 0.79 2.45 -19.30
CA ASN A 194 0.86 3.91 -19.19
C ASN A 194 0.02 4.49 -18.03
N ASN A 195 -0.62 3.64 -17.22
CA ASN A 195 -1.58 4.03 -16.19
C ASN A 195 -2.75 4.87 -16.74
N ASP A 196 -3.15 4.65 -17.98
CA ASP A 196 -4.31 5.28 -18.63
C ASP A 196 -5.54 4.34 -18.50
N TYR A 197 -6.46 4.70 -17.64
CA TYR A 197 -7.71 3.98 -17.37
C TYR A 197 -8.93 4.80 -17.77
N SER A 198 -8.79 5.68 -18.77
CA SER A 198 -9.85 6.62 -19.19
C SER A 198 -10.92 5.99 -20.11
N HIS A 199 -10.80 4.68 -20.43
CA HIS A 199 -11.69 3.97 -21.36
C HIS A 199 -12.56 2.92 -20.71
#